data_0c610013cc527a0e65fc2958be27bbb4
#
_entry.id   0c610013cc527a0e65fc2958be27bbb4
#
_cell.length_a   1.000
_cell.length_b   1.000
_cell.length_c   1.000
_cell.angle_alpha   90.00
_cell.angle_beta   90.00
_cell.angle_gamma   90.00
#
_symmetry.space_group_name_H-M   'P 1'
#
loop_
_entity.id
_entity.type
_entity.pdbx_description
1 polymer ?
#
loop_
_entity_poly.entity_id
_entity_poly.type
_entity_poly.pdbx_seq_one_letter_code
_entity_poly.pdbx_strand_id
1 'polypeptide(L)'
;FIGTPIGCGDLFDRIMPVLQIGVGKWFTPAVGGRIGYQGLKLKNADLLNMNYQFVHADFLYNLTHNLQCNNEGLSKVDVIPFVGVGMIRNSSSTAGYFLANGQQVGNHPFAFSYGIELRYLLCDRLHLVGEVSGMTTLENFDCVGASSHFGDHMLNVSVGLSYTIGKKGWKKVIDARPYINQCNYLLDRNAALTNYAQDIEKQHHETTTADKND
;
A
#
# COMPACT_ATOMS: atom_id res chain seq x y z
N PHE A 1 -10.24 -0.44 11.66
CA PHE A 1 -8.98 -0.20 12.38
C PHE A 1 -9.26 0.42 13.74
N ILE A 2 -8.47 0.02 14.72
CA ILE A 2 -8.38 0.65 16.03
C ILE A 2 -6.92 1.04 16.19
N GLY A 3 -6.65 2.27 16.59
CA GLY A 3 -5.30 2.78 16.69
C GLY A 3 -5.18 3.86 17.74
N THR A 4 -4.03 4.52 17.72
CA THR A 4 -3.72 5.64 18.62
C THR A 4 -2.97 6.71 17.85
N PRO A 5 -3.36 7.98 17.97
CA PRO A 5 -2.56 9.07 17.48
C PRO A 5 -1.38 9.29 18.41
N ILE A 6 -0.24 9.58 17.83
CA ILE A 6 1.00 9.91 18.50
C ILE A 6 1.32 11.35 18.10
N GLY A 7 1.25 12.27 19.03
CA GLY A 7 1.62 13.67 18.80
C GLY A 7 3.10 13.95 19.07
N CYS A 8 3.58 15.13 18.72
CA CYS A 8 4.91 15.61 19.09
C CYS A 8 4.99 15.83 20.61
N GLY A 9 5.99 15.27 21.29
CA GLY A 9 6.18 15.30 22.74
C GLY A 9 6.31 13.90 23.32
N ASP A 10 6.10 13.74 24.63
CA ASP A 10 6.18 12.43 25.28
C ASP A 10 5.15 11.46 24.69
N LEU A 11 5.68 10.49 23.92
CA LEU A 11 4.93 9.56 23.06
C LEU A 11 3.83 8.79 23.81
N PHE A 12 4.05 8.48 25.07
CA PHE A 12 3.13 7.61 25.84
C PHE A 12 2.01 8.37 26.56
N ASP A 13 2.16 9.66 26.82
CA ASP A 13 1.15 10.45 27.56
C ASP A 13 -0.02 10.88 26.65
N ARG A 14 0.13 10.74 25.33
CA ARG A 14 -0.86 11.17 24.32
C ARG A 14 -1.59 10.02 23.62
N ILE A 15 -1.46 8.81 24.17
CA ILE A 15 -2.16 7.65 23.61
C ILE A 15 -3.67 7.80 23.82
N MET A 16 -4.42 7.82 22.72
CA MET A 16 -5.89 7.91 22.74
C MET A 16 -6.47 6.92 21.70
N PRO A 17 -7.63 6.32 21.99
CA PRO A 17 -8.24 5.41 21.02
C PRO A 17 -8.73 6.17 19.78
N VAL A 18 -8.40 5.64 18.61
CA VAL A 18 -8.87 6.11 17.31
C VAL A 18 -9.65 5.00 16.63
N LEU A 19 -10.78 5.34 16.06
CA LEU A 19 -11.53 4.46 15.17
C LEU A 19 -11.32 4.91 13.73
N GLN A 20 -10.96 3.96 12.86
CA GLN A 20 -10.82 4.22 11.43
C GLN A 20 -11.66 3.21 10.64
N ILE A 21 -12.44 3.72 9.70
CA ILE A 21 -13.26 2.94 8.78
C ILE A 21 -12.97 3.43 7.38
N GLY A 22 -12.79 2.52 6.43
CA GLY A 22 -12.51 2.87 5.05
C GLY A 22 -13.09 1.88 4.06
N VAL A 23 -13.36 2.39 2.87
CA VAL A 23 -13.75 1.61 1.71
C VAL A 23 -12.81 1.96 0.58
N GLY A 24 -12.23 0.93 -0.03
CA GLY A 24 -11.28 1.09 -1.12
C GLY A 24 -11.58 0.19 -2.31
N LYS A 25 -11.03 0.56 -3.45
CA LYS A 25 -11.10 -0.21 -4.68
C LYS A 25 -9.73 -0.29 -5.33
N TRP A 26 -9.34 -1.49 -5.73
CA TRP A 26 -8.18 -1.71 -6.57
C TRP A 26 -8.58 -1.57 -8.04
N PHE A 27 -7.91 -0.69 -8.77
CA PHE A 27 -8.09 -0.48 -10.21
C PHE A 27 -7.20 -1.41 -11.01
N THR A 28 -6.00 -1.64 -10.49
CA THR A 28 -5.02 -2.61 -11.00
C THR A 28 -4.46 -3.41 -9.81
N PRO A 29 -3.70 -4.48 -10.04
CA PRO A 29 -3.04 -5.20 -8.95
C PRO A 29 -2.10 -4.34 -8.10
N ALA A 30 -1.55 -3.27 -8.69
CA ALA A 30 -0.59 -2.39 -8.03
C ALA A 30 -1.21 -1.07 -7.54
N VAL A 31 -2.32 -0.62 -8.12
CA VAL A 31 -2.88 0.71 -7.90
C VAL A 31 -4.30 0.63 -7.40
N GLY A 32 -4.59 1.33 -6.33
CA GLY A 32 -5.92 1.43 -5.74
C GLY A 32 -6.23 2.83 -5.20
N GLY A 33 -7.45 3.01 -4.77
CA GLY A 33 -7.91 4.20 -4.07
C GLY A 33 -8.75 3.82 -2.86
N ARG A 34 -8.70 4.63 -1.81
CA ARG A 34 -9.45 4.44 -0.57
C ARG A 34 -10.09 5.77 -0.15
N ILE A 35 -11.32 5.70 0.33
CA ILE A 35 -11.94 6.78 1.09
C ILE A 35 -12.03 6.29 2.53
N GLY A 36 -11.51 7.09 3.46
CA GLY A 36 -11.44 6.76 4.87
C GLY A 36 -12.10 7.82 5.75
N TYR A 37 -12.56 7.37 6.88
CA TYR A 37 -12.98 8.19 8.00
C TYR A 37 -12.18 7.77 9.22
N GLN A 38 -11.58 8.74 9.89
CA GLN A 38 -10.84 8.56 11.12
C GLN A 38 -11.35 9.54 12.16
N GLY A 39 -11.51 9.10 13.38
CA GLY A 39 -11.96 10.00 14.44
C GLY A 39 -11.98 9.34 15.80
N LEU A 40 -12.33 10.03 16.79
CA LEU A 40 -12.76 9.92 18.18
C LEU A 40 -12.08 11.01 19.01
N LYS A 41 -10.95 10.75 19.62
CA LYS A 41 -10.31 11.65 20.59
C LYS A 41 -8.84 11.83 20.27
N LEU A 42 -8.37 13.04 20.45
CA LEU A 42 -6.97 13.42 20.37
C LEU A 42 -6.62 14.22 21.63
N LYS A 43 -5.40 14.09 22.12
CA LYS A 43 -4.84 15.04 23.09
C LYS A 43 -4.04 16.10 22.35
N ASN A 44 -4.35 17.37 22.60
CA ASN A 44 -3.57 18.49 22.08
C ASN A 44 -2.22 18.64 22.82
N ALA A 45 -1.43 19.65 22.46
CA ALA A 45 -0.13 19.93 23.08
C ALA A 45 -0.23 20.17 24.60
N ASP A 46 -1.35 20.71 25.08
CA ASP A 46 -1.63 20.93 26.51
C ASP A 46 -2.26 19.72 27.22
N LEU A 47 -2.24 18.53 26.60
CA LEU A 47 -2.82 17.28 27.09
C LEU A 47 -4.36 17.33 27.29
N LEU A 48 -5.04 18.31 26.72
CA LEU A 48 -6.50 18.42 26.76
C LEU A 48 -7.13 17.50 25.70
N ASN A 49 -8.23 16.86 26.08
CA ASN A 49 -8.97 15.97 25.18
C ASN A 49 -9.76 16.79 24.16
N MET A 50 -9.54 16.48 22.90
CA MET A 50 -10.22 17.08 21.75
C MET A 50 -10.88 15.98 20.91
N ASN A 51 -12.11 16.22 20.46
CA ASN A 51 -12.78 15.36 19.51
C ASN A 51 -12.49 15.83 18.09
N TYR A 52 -12.13 14.91 17.20
CA TYR A 52 -11.90 15.25 15.81
C TYR A 52 -12.56 14.24 14.87
N GLN A 53 -12.76 14.69 13.65
CA GLN A 53 -13.26 13.88 12.53
C GLN A 53 -12.39 14.22 11.33
N PHE A 54 -11.83 13.19 10.70
CA PHE A 54 -10.99 13.32 9.53
C PHE A 54 -11.55 12.44 8.42
N VAL A 55 -11.92 13.05 7.31
CA VAL A 55 -12.35 12.38 6.09
C VAL A 55 -11.27 12.58 5.05
N HIS A 56 -10.80 11.49 4.46
CA HIS A 56 -9.67 11.53 3.51
C HIS A 56 -9.90 10.58 2.33
N ALA A 57 -9.26 10.90 1.23
CA ALA A 57 -9.16 10.05 0.06
C ALA A 57 -7.69 9.78 -0.23
N ASP A 58 -7.32 8.51 -0.29
CA ASP A 58 -5.94 8.07 -0.43
C ASP A 58 -5.74 7.33 -1.76
N PHE A 59 -4.60 7.56 -2.36
CA PHE A 59 -4.04 6.78 -3.43
C PHE A 59 -3.15 5.69 -2.83
N LEU A 60 -3.39 4.44 -3.19
CA LEU A 60 -2.70 3.25 -2.68
C LEU A 60 -1.80 2.65 -3.76
N TYR A 61 -0.58 2.29 -3.40
CA TYR A 61 0.34 1.62 -4.30
C TYR A 61 0.89 0.33 -3.66
N ASN A 62 0.60 -0.83 -4.24
CA ASN A 62 1.10 -2.12 -3.74
C ASN A 62 2.52 -2.38 -4.25
N LEU A 63 3.51 -2.12 -3.39
CA LEU A 63 4.93 -2.36 -3.68
C LEU A 63 5.23 -3.85 -3.86
N THR A 64 4.63 -4.69 -3.04
CA THR A 64 4.91 -6.13 -3.04
C THR A 64 4.56 -6.76 -4.37
N HIS A 65 3.49 -6.28 -5.02
CA HIS A 65 3.10 -6.78 -6.33
C HIS A 65 4.19 -6.58 -7.39
N ASN A 66 4.90 -5.45 -7.34
CA ASN A 66 5.95 -5.13 -8.30
C ASN A 66 7.32 -5.71 -7.95
N LEU A 67 7.63 -5.89 -6.67
CA LEU A 67 8.94 -6.32 -6.20
C LEU A 67 9.07 -7.85 -6.07
N GLN A 68 7.98 -8.56 -5.86
CA GLN A 68 8.02 -10.01 -5.69
C GLN A 68 7.90 -10.75 -7.02
N CYS A 69 9.04 -11.10 -7.58
CA CYS A 69 9.16 -12.12 -8.64
C CYS A 69 9.31 -13.52 -8.02
N ASN A 70 8.45 -13.92 -7.11
CA ASN A 70 8.50 -15.28 -6.56
C ASN A 70 7.72 -16.23 -7.45
N ASN A 71 8.38 -17.33 -7.83
CA ASN A 71 7.82 -18.40 -8.68
C ASN A 71 6.67 -19.18 -8.00
N GLU A 72 6.42 -19.00 -6.72
CA GLU A 72 5.55 -19.84 -5.90
C GLU A 72 4.18 -19.22 -5.55
N GLY A 73 3.76 -18.16 -6.22
CA GLY A 73 2.39 -17.68 -6.06
C GLY A 73 2.22 -16.44 -5.20
N LEU A 74 1.05 -16.29 -4.58
CA LEU A 74 0.60 -15.09 -3.88
C LEU A 74 1.46 -14.79 -2.64
N SER A 75 1.98 -13.58 -2.57
CA SER A 75 2.55 -13.09 -1.31
C SER A 75 1.49 -13.10 -0.21
N LYS A 76 1.88 -13.57 0.97
CA LYS A 76 1.03 -13.49 2.16
C LYS A 76 1.05 -12.10 2.79
N VAL A 77 2.04 -11.29 2.44
CA VAL A 77 2.24 -9.94 2.98
C VAL A 77 2.28 -8.94 1.83
N ASP A 78 1.45 -7.92 1.90
CA ASP A 78 1.49 -6.78 1.01
C ASP A 78 1.96 -5.54 1.78
N VAL A 79 2.87 -4.78 1.16
CA VAL A 79 3.35 -3.48 1.63
C VAL A 79 2.77 -2.41 0.71
N ILE A 80 1.96 -1.52 1.27
CA ILE A 80 1.16 -0.58 0.52
C ILE A 80 1.39 0.83 1.07
N PRO A 81 2.38 1.58 0.55
CA PRO A 81 2.45 3.01 0.79
C PRO A 81 1.23 3.71 0.20
N PHE A 82 0.83 4.79 0.84
CA PHE A 82 -0.26 5.62 0.38
C PHE A 82 0.00 7.10 0.64
N VAL A 83 -0.63 7.91 -0.18
CA VAL A 83 -0.71 9.36 -0.01
C VAL A 83 -2.13 9.81 -0.31
N GLY A 84 -2.60 10.81 0.39
CA GLY A 84 -3.95 11.28 0.23
C GLY A 84 -4.18 12.71 0.70
N VAL A 85 -5.40 13.12 0.54
CA VAL A 85 -5.87 14.45 0.91
C VAL A 85 -7.20 14.31 1.65
N GLY A 86 -7.47 15.22 2.55
CA GLY A 86 -8.70 15.20 3.29
C GLY A 86 -9.01 16.50 4.02
N MET A 87 -10.07 16.46 4.76
CA MET A 87 -10.51 17.56 5.62
C MET A 87 -10.66 17.04 7.04
N ILE A 88 -10.09 17.79 7.98
CA ILE A 88 -10.24 17.51 9.40
C ILE A 88 -11.22 18.50 10.01
N ARG A 89 -12.05 18.02 10.91
CA ARG A 89 -12.98 18.84 11.68
C ARG A 89 -12.71 18.66 13.17
N ASN A 90 -12.49 19.76 13.87
CA ASN A 90 -12.55 19.78 15.32
C ASN A 90 -14.03 19.83 15.75
N SER A 91 -14.49 18.79 16.44
CA SER A 91 -15.88 18.71 16.94
C SER A 91 -16.00 18.99 18.44
N SER A 92 -14.94 19.47 19.07
CA SER A 92 -14.98 19.94 20.48
C SER A 92 -15.68 21.28 20.57
N SER A 93 -16.18 21.62 21.76
CA SER A 93 -16.78 22.92 22.07
C SER A 93 -15.78 24.09 21.97
N THR A 94 -14.50 23.82 21.81
CA THR A 94 -13.40 24.76 21.56
C THR A 94 -13.30 25.24 20.11
N ALA A 95 -14.12 24.70 19.20
CA ALA A 95 -14.18 25.17 17.82
C ALA A 95 -14.61 26.65 17.77
N GLY A 96 -13.71 27.49 17.26
CA GLY A 96 -13.94 28.96 17.20
C GLY A 96 -13.07 29.78 18.15
N TYR A 97 -12.16 29.18 18.88
CA TYR A 97 -11.19 29.91 19.67
C TYR A 97 -10.18 30.64 18.78
N PHE A 98 -9.85 31.87 19.19
CA PHE A 98 -8.74 32.59 18.61
C PHE A 98 -7.47 32.27 19.41
N LEU A 99 -6.38 32.04 18.71
CA LEU A 99 -5.07 32.00 19.33
C LEU A 99 -4.75 33.34 20.00
N ALA A 100 -3.85 33.36 20.98
CA ALA A 100 -3.45 34.58 21.68
C ALA A 100 -2.92 35.67 20.74
N ASN A 101 -2.51 35.33 19.53
CA ASN A 101 -2.10 36.25 18.47
C ASN A 101 -3.27 36.77 17.59
N GLY A 102 -4.51 36.44 17.91
CA GLY A 102 -5.70 36.84 17.15
C GLY A 102 -6.01 36.01 15.91
N GLN A 103 -5.24 34.96 15.66
CA GLN A 103 -5.47 34.08 14.53
C GLN A 103 -6.63 33.11 14.82
N GLN A 104 -7.58 33.03 13.92
CA GLN A 104 -8.70 32.10 14.04
C GLN A 104 -8.24 30.67 13.71
N VAL A 105 -8.61 29.73 14.57
CA VAL A 105 -8.38 28.31 14.28
C VAL A 105 -9.39 27.87 13.24
N GLY A 106 -8.89 27.25 12.16
CA GLY A 106 -9.72 26.74 11.08
C GLY A 106 -10.66 25.62 11.57
N ASN A 107 -11.98 25.79 11.38
CA ASN A 107 -12.95 24.75 11.75
C ASN A 107 -12.83 23.49 10.90
N HIS A 108 -12.31 23.60 9.67
CA HIS A 108 -12.22 22.53 8.69
C HIS A 108 -10.93 22.64 7.87
N PRO A 109 -9.75 22.58 8.49
CA PRO A 109 -8.51 22.68 7.74
C PRO A 109 -8.36 21.51 6.77
N PHE A 110 -7.76 21.83 5.63
CA PHE A 110 -7.33 20.83 4.68
C PHE A 110 -6.10 20.11 5.24
N ALA A 111 -6.03 18.79 5.02
CA ALA A 111 -4.95 17.96 5.51
C ALA A 111 -4.44 17.00 4.43
N PHE A 112 -3.14 16.75 4.47
CA PHE A 112 -2.50 15.70 3.71
C PHE A 112 -2.35 14.45 4.58
N SER A 113 -2.71 13.28 4.04
CA SER A 113 -2.47 11.98 4.65
C SER A 113 -1.36 11.24 3.91
N TYR A 114 -0.54 10.51 4.62
CA TYR A 114 0.49 9.65 4.06
C TYR A 114 0.83 8.53 5.03
N GLY A 115 1.32 7.42 4.51
CA GLY A 115 1.67 6.31 5.38
C GLY A 115 1.99 5.03 4.65
N ILE A 116 2.09 3.97 5.45
CA ILE A 116 2.35 2.62 4.97
C ILE A 116 1.35 1.68 5.63
N GLU A 117 0.66 0.91 4.82
CA GLU A 117 -0.23 -0.17 5.22
C GLU A 117 0.45 -1.51 4.95
N LEU A 118 0.45 -2.38 5.96
CA LEU A 118 0.90 -3.77 5.86
C LEU A 118 -0.32 -4.67 5.93
N ARG A 119 -0.53 -5.49 4.90
CA ARG A 119 -1.61 -6.48 4.87
C ARG A 119 -1.05 -7.88 4.97
N TYR A 120 -1.60 -8.68 5.87
CA TYR A 120 -1.31 -10.09 5.98
C TYR A 120 -2.56 -10.91 5.65
N LEU A 121 -2.47 -11.80 4.68
CA LEU A 121 -3.59 -12.65 4.25
C LEU A 121 -3.87 -13.73 5.29
N LEU A 122 -5.00 -13.63 5.98
CA LEU A 122 -5.49 -14.64 6.94
C LEU A 122 -6.29 -15.73 6.23
N CYS A 123 -7.22 -15.33 5.38
CA CYS A 123 -8.08 -16.20 4.59
C CYS A 123 -8.31 -15.57 3.21
N ASP A 124 -8.90 -16.31 2.28
CA ASP A 124 -9.13 -15.89 0.89
C ASP A 124 -9.66 -14.45 0.71
N ARG A 125 -10.35 -13.89 1.69
CA ARG A 125 -10.99 -12.58 1.63
C ARG A 125 -10.70 -11.68 2.84
N LEU A 126 -10.07 -12.24 3.87
CA LEU A 126 -9.81 -11.52 5.13
C LEU A 126 -8.34 -11.27 5.29
N HIS A 127 -7.98 -10.02 5.54
CA HIS A 127 -6.62 -9.59 5.81
C HIS A 127 -6.53 -8.95 7.18
N LEU A 128 -5.47 -9.30 7.90
CA LEU A 128 -5.02 -8.50 9.04
C LEU A 128 -4.26 -7.30 8.47
N VAL A 129 -4.54 -6.12 8.98
CA VAL A 129 -3.95 -4.89 8.48
C VAL A 129 -3.33 -4.12 9.62
N GLY A 130 -2.06 -3.75 9.47
CA GLY A 130 -1.37 -2.77 10.30
C GLY A 130 -1.10 -1.52 9.48
N GLU A 131 -1.33 -0.35 10.04
CA GLU A 131 -1.10 0.92 9.36
C GLU A 131 -0.34 1.89 10.26
N VAL A 132 0.67 2.52 9.68
CA VAL A 132 1.35 3.68 10.25
C VAL A 132 1.09 4.84 9.31
N SER A 133 0.38 5.84 9.78
CA SER A 133 -0.04 6.99 8.98
C SER A 133 0.32 8.31 9.64
N GLY A 134 0.70 9.27 8.80
CA GLY A 134 0.89 10.66 9.18
C GLY A 134 -0.19 11.54 8.58
N MET A 135 -0.53 12.58 9.29
CA MET A 135 -1.40 13.65 8.80
C MET A 135 -0.73 14.99 9.06
N THR A 136 -0.78 15.85 8.05
CA THR A 136 -0.27 17.24 8.15
C THR A 136 -1.38 18.17 7.71
N THR A 137 -1.75 19.10 8.58
CA THR A 137 -2.75 20.14 8.27
C THR A 137 -2.08 21.37 7.68
N LEU A 138 -2.80 22.13 6.87
CA LEU A 138 -2.32 23.43 6.37
C LEU A 138 -2.52 24.57 7.37
N GLU A 139 -3.39 24.38 8.35
CA GLU A 139 -3.73 25.33 9.39
C GLU A 139 -3.67 24.66 10.76
N ASN A 140 -3.46 25.43 11.81
CA ASN A 140 -3.53 24.92 13.17
C ASN A 140 -4.95 24.46 13.49
N PHE A 141 -5.09 23.20 13.93
CA PHE A 141 -6.39 22.66 14.31
C PHE A 141 -6.47 22.27 15.78
N ASP A 142 -5.34 22.12 16.45
CA ASP A 142 -5.26 21.72 17.87
C ASP A 142 -5.43 22.88 18.86
N CYS A 143 -5.56 24.12 18.36
CA CYS A 143 -5.72 25.34 19.15
C CYS A 143 -4.53 25.71 20.04
N VAL A 144 -3.36 25.13 19.82
CA VAL A 144 -2.17 25.36 20.64
C VAL A 144 -0.95 25.67 19.77
N GLY A 145 -0.20 26.70 20.17
CA GLY A 145 1.08 27.05 19.55
C GLY A 145 0.99 28.14 18.48
N ALA A 146 2.16 28.71 18.14
CA ALA A 146 2.30 29.62 17.01
C ALA A 146 2.40 28.79 15.72
N SER A 147 1.61 29.11 14.70
CA SER A 147 1.69 28.44 13.42
C SER A 147 3.07 28.67 12.79
N SER A 148 3.82 27.61 12.59
CA SER A 148 4.87 27.59 11.58
C SER A 148 4.20 27.54 10.20
N HIS A 149 4.95 27.66 9.12
CA HIS A 149 4.46 27.65 7.73
C HIS A 149 3.63 26.40 7.35
N PHE A 150 3.69 25.34 8.13
CA PHE A 150 2.86 24.13 8.07
C PHE A 150 2.13 24.01 9.40
N GLY A 151 0.84 23.65 9.35
CA GLY A 151 0.01 23.44 10.53
C GLY A 151 0.44 22.23 11.37
N ASP A 152 -0.52 21.60 12.03
CA ASP A 152 -0.25 20.50 12.95
C ASP A 152 0.10 19.21 12.24
N HIS A 153 0.97 18.44 12.87
CA HIS A 153 1.38 17.10 12.42
C HIS A 153 0.88 16.07 13.43
N MET A 154 0.30 15.00 12.92
CA MET A 154 -0.15 13.87 13.74
C MET A 154 0.34 12.57 13.13
N LEU A 155 0.90 11.70 13.96
CA LEU A 155 1.23 10.32 13.61
C LEU A 155 0.19 9.38 14.24
N ASN A 156 -0.24 8.38 13.49
CA ASN A 156 -1.20 7.38 13.94
C ASN A 156 -0.67 5.98 13.65
N VAL A 157 -0.83 5.09 14.62
CA VAL A 157 -0.56 3.66 14.47
C VAL A 157 -1.83 2.89 14.73
N SER A 158 -2.24 2.06 13.79
CA SER A 158 -3.50 1.34 13.88
C SER A 158 -3.38 -0.11 13.42
N VAL A 159 -4.26 -0.95 13.95
CA VAL A 159 -4.42 -2.36 13.54
C VAL A 159 -5.90 -2.62 13.28
N GLY A 160 -6.20 -3.42 12.28
CA GLY A 160 -7.57 -3.71 11.91
C GLY A 160 -7.71 -4.91 10.98
N LEU A 161 -8.92 -5.08 10.49
CA LEU A 161 -9.27 -6.11 9.55
C LEU A 161 -9.79 -5.49 8.25
N SER A 162 -9.39 -6.05 7.14
CA SER A 162 -9.91 -5.70 5.81
C SER A 162 -10.58 -6.90 5.17
N TYR A 163 -11.79 -6.70 4.66
CA TYR A 163 -12.55 -7.74 3.98
C TYR A 163 -12.77 -7.38 2.51
N THR A 164 -12.44 -8.29 1.62
CA THR A 164 -12.59 -8.12 0.17
C THR A 164 -13.99 -8.52 -0.27
N ILE A 165 -14.77 -7.53 -0.76
CA ILE A 165 -16.11 -7.71 -1.31
C ILE A 165 -16.01 -7.93 -2.83
N GLY A 166 -16.78 -8.89 -3.37
CA GLY A 166 -16.86 -9.14 -4.80
C GLY A 166 -16.01 -10.31 -5.29
N LYS A 167 -15.55 -10.23 -6.55
CA LYS A 167 -14.69 -11.27 -7.14
C LYS A 167 -13.39 -11.36 -6.36
N LYS A 168 -12.88 -12.58 -6.14
CA LYS A 168 -11.55 -12.79 -5.53
C LYS A 168 -10.56 -11.88 -6.23
N GLY A 169 -9.75 -11.18 -5.43
CA GLY A 169 -8.82 -10.16 -5.89
C GLY A 169 -7.98 -10.59 -7.09
N TRP A 170 -7.32 -9.65 -7.69
CA TRP A 170 -6.45 -9.86 -8.83
C TRP A 170 -5.50 -11.03 -8.53
N LYS A 171 -5.64 -12.12 -9.30
CA LYS A 171 -4.61 -13.17 -9.27
C LYS A 171 -3.31 -12.49 -9.69
N LYS A 172 -2.25 -12.71 -8.94
CA LYS A 172 -0.91 -12.28 -9.34
C LYS A 172 -0.71 -12.74 -10.79
N VAL A 173 -0.34 -11.84 -11.67
CA VAL A 173 0.08 -12.21 -13.01
C VAL A 173 1.27 -13.15 -12.82
N ILE A 174 1.14 -14.38 -13.24
CA ILE A 174 2.22 -15.36 -13.20
C ILE A 174 3.36 -14.77 -14.03
N ASP A 175 4.54 -14.63 -13.44
CA ASP A 175 5.71 -14.21 -14.20
C ASP A 175 5.95 -15.25 -15.29
N ALA A 176 5.70 -14.87 -16.54
CA ALA A 176 5.87 -15.76 -17.68
C ALA A 176 7.34 -15.98 -18.06
N ARG A 177 8.27 -15.19 -17.51
CA ARG A 177 9.70 -15.27 -17.85
C ARG A 177 10.33 -16.65 -17.66
N PRO A 178 10.10 -17.37 -16.53
CA PRO A 178 10.61 -18.73 -16.38
C PRO A 178 10.11 -19.68 -17.48
N TYR A 179 8.84 -19.56 -17.85
CA TYR A 179 8.25 -20.39 -18.92
C TYR A 179 8.80 -20.02 -20.30
N ILE A 180 8.99 -18.75 -20.57
CA ILE A 180 9.61 -18.26 -21.82
C ILE A 180 11.05 -18.78 -21.91
N ASN A 181 11.85 -18.70 -20.84
CA ASN A 181 13.20 -19.18 -20.82
C ASN A 181 13.26 -20.70 -21.03
N GLN A 182 12.34 -21.44 -20.42
CA GLN A 182 12.23 -22.90 -20.64
C GLN A 182 11.82 -23.24 -22.06
N CYS A 183 10.88 -22.50 -22.65
CA CYS A 183 10.52 -22.68 -24.06
C CYS A 183 11.69 -22.40 -24.99
N ASN A 184 12.43 -21.32 -24.78
CA ASN A 184 13.62 -20.98 -25.57
C ASN A 184 14.68 -22.06 -25.45
N TYR A 185 14.96 -22.53 -24.23
CA TYR A 185 15.91 -23.66 -24.03
C TYR A 185 15.50 -24.94 -24.78
N LEU A 186 14.19 -25.28 -24.74
CA LEU A 186 13.68 -26.46 -25.46
C LEU A 186 13.74 -26.24 -26.97
N LEU A 187 13.51 -25.06 -27.49
CA LEU A 187 13.64 -24.75 -28.91
C LEU A 187 15.09 -24.86 -29.38
N ASP A 188 16.05 -24.33 -28.64
CA ASP A 188 17.47 -24.44 -28.94
C ASP A 188 17.93 -25.89 -28.92
N ARG A 189 17.48 -26.69 -27.95
CA ARG A 189 17.79 -28.11 -27.86
C ARG A 189 17.18 -28.92 -29.02
N ASN A 190 15.94 -28.60 -29.41
CA ASN A 190 15.32 -29.23 -30.58
C ASN A 190 16.05 -28.89 -31.87
N ALA A 191 16.47 -27.63 -32.05
CA ALA A 191 17.27 -27.25 -33.20
C ALA A 191 18.61 -27.99 -33.27
N ALA A 192 19.29 -28.12 -32.14
CA ALA A 192 20.55 -28.92 -32.05
C ALA A 192 20.35 -30.40 -32.39
N LEU A 193 19.27 -31.02 -31.88
CA LEU A 193 18.93 -32.39 -32.20
C LEU A 193 18.57 -32.59 -33.67
N THR A 194 17.86 -31.63 -34.26
CA THR A 194 17.53 -31.69 -35.71
C THR A 194 18.77 -31.59 -36.57
N ASN A 195 19.71 -30.70 -36.25
CA ASN A 195 20.98 -30.59 -36.93
C ASN A 195 21.80 -31.89 -36.82
N TYR A 196 21.85 -32.46 -35.61
CA TYR A 196 22.55 -33.74 -35.39
C TYR A 196 21.94 -34.88 -36.18
N ALA A 197 20.62 -34.98 -36.26
CA ALA A 197 19.92 -35.97 -37.06
C ALA A 197 20.23 -35.82 -38.57
N GLN A 198 20.26 -34.57 -39.06
CA GLN A 198 20.61 -34.31 -40.45
C GLN A 198 22.07 -34.64 -40.77
N ASP A 199 23.00 -34.46 -39.85
CA ASP A 199 24.40 -34.83 -40.04
C ASP A 199 24.57 -36.32 -40.04
N ILE A 200 23.85 -37.08 -39.22
CA ILE A 200 23.84 -38.54 -39.27
C ILE A 200 23.28 -39.07 -40.61
N GLU A 201 22.17 -38.48 -41.08
CA GLU A 201 21.61 -38.86 -42.40
C GLU A 201 22.58 -38.61 -43.53
N LYS A 202 23.28 -37.47 -43.54
CA LYS A 202 24.32 -37.20 -44.55
C LYS A 202 25.45 -38.22 -44.50
N GLN A 203 25.97 -38.52 -43.33
CA GLN A 203 27.03 -39.54 -43.16
C GLN A 203 26.59 -40.92 -43.62
N HIS A 204 25.35 -41.29 -43.35
CA HIS A 204 24.79 -42.55 -43.78
C HIS A 204 24.61 -42.61 -45.30
N HIS A 205 24.24 -41.50 -45.91
CA HIS A 205 24.10 -41.40 -47.37
C HIS A 205 25.45 -41.46 -48.07
N GLU A 206 26.48 -40.80 -47.49
CA GLU A 206 27.86 -40.85 -48.03
C GLU A 206 28.47 -42.24 -47.94
N THR A 207 28.29 -42.97 -46.84
CA THR A 207 28.76 -44.33 -46.68
C THR A 207 28.06 -45.31 -47.63
N THR A 208 26.75 -45.13 -47.84
CA THR A 208 25.96 -45.97 -48.74
C THR A 208 26.30 -45.75 -50.23
N THR A 209 26.73 -44.53 -50.57
CA THR A 209 27.17 -44.21 -51.96
C THR A 209 28.61 -44.68 -52.22
N ALA A 210 29.48 -44.69 -51.23
CA ALA A 210 30.82 -45.22 -51.34
C ALA A 210 30.82 -46.73 -51.56
N ASP A 211 29.99 -47.52 -50.83
CA ASP A 211 29.85 -48.97 -50.95
C ASP A 211 29.22 -49.45 -52.27
N LYS A 212 28.64 -48.57 -53.08
CA LYS A 212 28.08 -48.89 -54.40
C LYS A 212 29.04 -48.66 -55.58
N ASN A 213 30.18 -48.06 -55.33
CA ASN A 213 31.16 -47.73 -56.37
C ASN A 213 32.42 -48.59 -56.35
N ASP A 214 32.49 -49.54 -55.39
CA ASP A 214 33.45 -50.64 -55.38
C ASP A 214 32.80 -51.95 -55.92
#